data_23094b145459b0791bc01cf752bb5f05
#
_entry.id   23094b145459b0791bc01cf752bb5f05
#
_cell.length_a   1.000
_cell.length_b   1.000
_cell.length_c   1.000
_cell.angle_alpha   90.00
_cell.angle_beta   90.00
_cell.angle_gamma   90.00
#
_symmetry.space_group_name_H-M   'P 1'
#
loop_
_entity.id
_entity.type
_entity.pdbx_description
1 polymer ?
#
loop_
_entity_poly.entity_id
_entity_poly.type
_entity_poly.pdbx_seq_one_letter_code
_entity_poly.pdbx_strand_id
1 'polypeptide(L)'
;MTKHFHGALNRMTLFTTILIVGVLYFWADFMAISIANIWLNGIIIGTTLFGIGLCFTLMFGLLPEYKWLHGYTTGRRGLKLPPVLLRPVAQMLSSRPKRISASTLNGFMEMILLRFEDSRESVRYITNTLIFLGLLGTFWGLILTVGGFAELIGNLNFSDETVLQSMQAGLSRPLAGMATAFTSSLLGLGGSLTVGFLGLQVQTAQNTIYHELEDYLASHTRVATPDSER
;
A
#
# COMPACT_ATOMS: atom_id res chain seq x y z
N MET A 1 -7.38 23.61 -4.97
CA MET A 1 -6.48 22.73 -4.20
C MET A 1 -7.22 21.76 -3.27
N THR A 2 -8.28 22.14 -2.56
CA THR A 2 -9.13 21.21 -1.76
C THR A 2 -9.62 19.98 -2.53
N LYS A 3 -9.82 20.10 -3.85
CA LYS A 3 -10.29 19.01 -4.72
C LYS A 3 -9.31 17.84 -4.84
N HIS A 4 -7.98 18.07 -4.71
CA HIS A 4 -6.97 17.03 -4.91
C HIS A 4 -6.86 16.08 -3.72
N PHE A 5 -6.87 16.59 -2.48
CA PHE A 5 -6.83 15.77 -1.27
C PHE A 5 -8.10 14.91 -1.11
N HIS A 6 -9.28 15.57 -1.21
CA HIS A 6 -10.55 14.84 -1.18
C HIS A 6 -10.70 13.90 -2.37
N GLY A 7 -10.13 14.24 -3.53
CA GLY A 7 -10.07 13.37 -4.69
C GLY A 7 -9.27 12.10 -4.46
N ALA A 8 -8.13 12.17 -3.77
CA ALA A 8 -7.33 11.00 -3.41
C ALA A 8 -8.09 10.09 -2.43
N LEU A 9 -8.68 10.66 -1.39
CA LEU A 9 -9.49 9.91 -0.42
C LEU A 9 -10.69 9.24 -1.09
N ASN A 10 -11.41 9.96 -1.98
CA ASN A 10 -12.57 9.43 -2.68
C ASN A 10 -12.19 8.29 -3.64
N ARG A 11 -11.08 8.42 -4.38
CA ARG A 11 -10.56 7.34 -5.23
C ARG A 11 -10.15 6.12 -4.44
N MET A 12 -9.51 6.32 -3.26
CA MET A 12 -9.14 5.25 -2.35
C MET A 12 -10.36 4.49 -1.85
N THR A 13 -11.38 5.18 -1.35
CA THR A 13 -12.62 4.57 -0.84
C THR A 13 -13.41 3.89 -1.97
N LEU A 14 -13.54 4.53 -3.14
CA LEU A 14 -14.22 3.97 -4.30
C LEU A 14 -13.56 2.67 -4.75
N PHE A 15 -12.23 2.67 -4.90
CA PHE A 15 -11.48 1.49 -5.31
C PHE A 15 -11.64 0.33 -4.31
N THR A 16 -11.52 0.62 -3.00
CA THR A 16 -11.69 -0.39 -1.95
C THR A 16 -13.13 -0.94 -1.95
N THR A 17 -14.14 -0.07 -2.19
CA THR A 17 -15.53 -0.51 -2.29
C THR A 17 -15.74 -1.42 -3.50
N ILE A 18 -15.20 -1.07 -4.67
CA ILE A 18 -15.28 -1.91 -5.87
C ILE A 18 -14.60 -3.27 -5.63
N LEU A 19 -13.45 -3.27 -4.97
CA LEU A 19 -12.73 -4.49 -4.64
C LEU A 19 -13.53 -5.38 -3.69
N ILE A 20 -14.13 -4.81 -2.64
CA ILE A 20 -14.99 -5.55 -1.70
C ILE A 20 -16.20 -6.14 -2.43
N VAL A 21 -16.88 -5.35 -3.26
CA VAL A 21 -18.03 -5.82 -4.05
C VAL A 21 -17.61 -6.94 -5.01
N GLY A 22 -16.45 -6.81 -5.66
CA GLY A 22 -15.89 -7.85 -6.52
C GLY A 22 -15.63 -9.16 -5.77
N VAL A 23 -14.98 -9.09 -4.60
CA VAL A 23 -14.72 -10.26 -3.75
C VAL A 23 -16.04 -10.90 -3.26
N LEU A 24 -17.04 -10.09 -2.91
CA LEU A 24 -18.36 -10.60 -2.50
C LEU A 24 -19.11 -11.25 -3.66
N TYR A 25 -19.02 -10.69 -4.86
CA TYR A 25 -19.67 -11.26 -6.04
C TYR A 25 -19.06 -12.60 -6.45
N PHE A 26 -17.73 -12.72 -6.40
CA PHE A 26 -16.98 -13.95 -6.70
C PHE A 26 -16.61 -14.73 -5.43
N TRP A 27 -17.44 -14.67 -4.38
CA TRP A 27 -17.13 -15.25 -3.07
C TRP A 27 -16.79 -16.75 -3.13
N ALA A 28 -17.56 -17.53 -3.91
CA ALA A 28 -17.35 -18.98 -4.05
C ALA A 28 -15.99 -19.29 -4.71
N ASP A 29 -15.63 -18.56 -5.78
CA ASP A 29 -14.35 -18.73 -6.49
C ASP A 29 -13.19 -18.26 -5.59
N PHE A 30 -13.35 -17.14 -4.88
CA PHE A 30 -12.36 -16.63 -3.94
C PHE A 30 -12.09 -17.61 -2.80
N MET A 31 -13.13 -18.25 -2.26
CA MET A 31 -12.98 -19.30 -1.24
C MET A 31 -12.27 -20.52 -1.80
N ALA A 32 -12.63 -21.00 -3.01
CA ALA A 32 -11.96 -22.11 -3.66
C ALA A 32 -10.45 -21.83 -3.86
N ILE A 33 -10.10 -20.64 -4.30
CA ILE A 33 -8.72 -20.15 -4.45
C ILE A 33 -8.01 -20.13 -3.09
N SER A 34 -8.65 -19.61 -2.06
CA SER A 34 -8.04 -19.44 -0.73
C SER A 34 -7.74 -20.78 -0.06
N ILE A 35 -8.59 -21.79 -0.26
CA ILE A 35 -8.47 -23.13 0.36
C ILE A 35 -7.41 -23.99 -0.35
N ALA A 36 -7.05 -23.70 -1.61
CA ALA A 36 -6.06 -24.49 -2.36
C ALA A 36 -4.73 -24.67 -1.60
N ASN A 37 -4.29 -23.66 -0.86
CA ASN A 37 -3.20 -23.75 0.11
C ASN A 37 -3.47 -22.75 1.24
N ILE A 38 -4.15 -23.22 2.29
CA ILE A 38 -4.68 -22.36 3.36
C ILE A 38 -3.59 -21.58 4.11
N TRP A 39 -2.42 -22.19 4.30
CA TRP A 39 -1.31 -21.54 5.02
C TRP A 39 -0.71 -20.39 4.23
N LEU A 40 -0.32 -20.66 2.98
CA LEU A 40 0.36 -19.67 2.15
C LEU A 40 -0.60 -18.57 1.70
N ASN A 41 -1.76 -18.95 1.19
CA ASN A 41 -2.77 -18.00 0.75
C ASN A 41 -3.31 -17.17 1.92
N GLY A 42 -3.42 -17.77 3.13
CA GLY A 42 -3.76 -17.06 4.37
C GLY A 42 -2.74 -15.97 4.73
N ILE A 43 -1.44 -16.25 4.60
CA ILE A 43 -0.37 -15.25 4.81
C ILE A 43 -0.47 -14.13 3.77
N ILE A 44 -0.69 -14.45 2.49
CA ILE A 44 -0.83 -13.46 1.42
C ILE A 44 -2.03 -12.55 1.68
N ILE A 45 -3.19 -13.12 1.99
CA ILE A 45 -4.42 -12.38 2.30
C ILE A 45 -4.21 -11.52 3.57
N GLY A 46 -3.63 -12.09 4.63
CA GLY A 46 -3.31 -11.36 5.87
C GLY A 46 -2.39 -10.17 5.63
N THR A 47 -1.32 -10.36 4.83
CA THR A 47 -0.39 -9.29 4.45
C THR A 47 -1.09 -8.22 3.59
N THR A 48 -1.99 -8.61 2.69
CA THR A 48 -2.78 -7.69 1.88
C THR A 48 -3.70 -6.82 2.76
N LEU A 49 -4.43 -7.45 3.69
CA LEU A 49 -5.32 -6.74 4.62
C LEU A 49 -4.53 -5.79 5.53
N PHE A 50 -3.35 -6.23 6.00
CA PHE A 50 -2.45 -5.37 6.78
C PHE A 50 -1.98 -4.16 5.96
N GLY A 51 -1.59 -4.36 4.70
CA GLY A 51 -1.20 -3.28 3.79
C GLY A 51 -2.32 -2.28 3.51
N ILE A 52 -3.55 -2.77 3.29
CA ILE A 52 -4.74 -1.92 3.16
C ILE A 52 -4.96 -1.11 4.44
N GLY A 53 -4.93 -1.75 5.61
CA GLY A 53 -5.09 -1.09 6.91
C GLY A 53 -4.03 -0.02 7.15
N LEU A 54 -2.77 -0.30 6.80
CA LEU A 54 -1.68 0.68 6.88
C LEU A 54 -1.95 1.90 5.99
N CYS A 55 -2.35 1.71 4.72
CA CYS A 55 -2.66 2.82 3.81
C CYS A 55 -3.81 3.69 4.34
N PHE A 56 -4.86 3.07 4.90
CA PHE A 56 -5.95 3.81 5.53
C PHE A 56 -5.49 4.58 6.77
N THR A 57 -4.69 3.98 7.63
CA THR A 57 -4.14 4.63 8.83
C THR A 57 -3.29 5.84 8.45
N LEU A 58 -2.43 5.70 7.44
CA LEU A 58 -1.63 6.81 6.93
C LEU A 58 -2.52 7.93 6.35
N MET A 59 -3.54 7.59 5.56
CA MET A 59 -4.46 8.58 4.98
C MET A 59 -5.26 9.31 6.06
N PHE A 60 -5.79 8.59 7.05
CA PHE A 60 -6.52 9.21 8.16
C PHE A 60 -5.62 10.06 9.06
N GLY A 61 -4.35 9.68 9.23
CA GLY A 61 -3.35 10.49 9.92
C GLY A 61 -3.06 11.83 9.24
N LEU A 62 -3.19 11.90 7.90
CA LEU A 62 -3.01 13.15 7.14
C LEU A 62 -4.22 14.09 7.21
N LEU A 63 -5.42 13.59 7.52
CA LEU A 63 -6.65 14.41 7.58
C LEU A 63 -6.58 15.59 8.56
N PRO A 64 -6.15 15.41 9.83
CA PRO A 64 -6.03 16.53 10.76
C PRO A 64 -4.97 17.53 10.35
N GLU A 65 -3.85 17.06 9.78
CA GLU A 65 -2.76 17.89 9.26
C GLU A 65 -3.26 18.80 8.13
N TYR A 66 -3.93 18.20 7.15
CA TYR A 66 -4.52 18.93 6.04
C TYR A 66 -5.57 19.97 6.49
N LYS A 67 -6.48 19.58 7.40
CA LYS A 67 -7.50 20.49 7.93
C LYS A 67 -6.87 21.67 8.67
N TRP A 68 -5.83 21.41 9.46
CA TRP A 68 -5.10 22.45 10.17
C TRP A 68 -4.42 23.43 9.20
N LEU A 69 -3.65 22.88 8.22
CA LEU A 69 -2.93 23.70 7.23
C LEU A 69 -3.90 24.55 6.42
N HIS A 70 -4.96 23.95 5.90
CA HIS A 70 -5.96 24.66 5.11
C HIS A 70 -6.74 25.72 5.93
N GLY A 71 -7.04 25.44 7.20
CA GLY A 71 -7.65 26.41 8.10
C GLY A 71 -6.71 27.59 8.39
N TYR A 72 -5.41 27.32 8.50
CA TYR A 72 -4.40 28.35 8.74
C TYR A 72 -4.17 29.23 7.52
N THR A 73 -4.07 28.65 6.31
CA THR A 73 -3.92 29.37 5.04
C THR A 73 -5.14 30.22 4.69
N THR A 74 -6.35 29.78 5.10
CA THR A 74 -7.63 30.47 4.79
C THR A 74 -7.99 31.52 5.88
N GLY A 75 -7.14 31.75 6.90
CA GLY A 75 -7.36 32.74 7.95
C GLY A 75 -8.39 32.34 9.01
N ARG A 76 -8.92 31.14 9.00
CA ARG A 76 -9.80 30.59 10.04
C ARG A 76 -8.97 30.16 11.26
N ARG A 77 -8.63 31.13 12.10
CA ARG A 77 -7.94 30.91 13.38
C ARG A 77 -8.89 30.23 14.36
N GLY A 78 -8.88 28.90 14.44
CA GLY A 78 -9.78 28.23 15.37
C GLY A 78 -9.72 26.71 15.44
N LEU A 79 -8.79 26.03 14.76
CA LEU A 79 -8.67 24.59 14.93
C LEU A 79 -7.92 24.24 16.21
N LYS A 80 -8.65 23.67 17.19
CA LYS A 80 -8.19 23.28 18.52
C LYS A 80 -7.25 22.08 18.56
N LEU A 81 -6.97 21.42 17.43
CA LEU A 81 -6.10 20.24 17.38
C LEU A 81 -4.75 20.64 16.80
N PRO A 82 -3.68 20.63 17.63
CA PRO A 82 -2.35 20.84 17.09
C PRO A 82 -2.01 19.65 16.17
N PRO A 83 -1.47 19.91 14.97
CA PRO A 83 -1.01 18.86 14.07
C PRO A 83 0.10 18.06 14.75
N VAL A 84 0.18 16.77 14.49
CA VAL A 84 1.25 15.92 15.05
C VAL A 84 2.50 16.03 14.18
N LEU A 85 2.32 15.93 12.85
CA LEU A 85 3.39 15.98 11.87
C LEU A 85 3.89 17.43 11.68
N LEU A 86 2.97 18.38 11.53
CA LEU A 86 3.27 19.79 11.33
C LEU A 86 3.48 20.56 12.67
N ARG A 87 3.54 19.86 13.80
CA ARG A 87 3.73 20.47 15.12
C ARG A 87 4.93 21.42 15.20
N PRO A 88 6.13 21.08 14.69
CA PRO A 88 7.27 21.99 14.70
C PRO A 88 7.00 23.27 13.90
N VAL A 89 6.35 23.12 12.74
CA VAL A 89 5.97 24.25 11.88
C VAL A 89 4.90 25.10 12.58
N ALA A 90 3.92 24.48 13.23
CA ALA A 90 2.87 25.17 13.98
C ALA A 90 3.44 25.98 15.16
N GLN A 91 4.40 25.43 15.91
CA GLN A 91 5.09 26.13 16.99
C GLN A 91 5.88 27.35 16.47
N MET A 92 6.59 27.17 15.37
CA MET A 92 7.34 28.24 14.71
C MET A 92 6.42 29.38 14.25
N LEU A 93 5.31 29.06 13.60
CA LEU A 93 4.33 30.03 13.12
C LEU A 93 3.61 30.76 14.28
N SER A 94 3.42 30.09 15.43
CA SER A 94 2.80 30.69 16.61
C SER A 94 3.73 31.67 17.34
N SER A 95 5.04 31.48 17.27
CA SER A 95 6.06 32.32 17.91
C SER A 95 6.27 33.67 17.23
N ARG A 96 5.50 33.98 16.17
CA ARG A 96 5.58 35.25 15.38
C ARG A 96 7.01 35.66 14.99
N PRO A 97 7.81 34.84 14.36
CA PRO A 97 9.07 35.34 13.81
C PRO A 97 8.74 36.31 12.68
N LYS A 98 9.15 37.55 12.82
CA LYS A 98 8.98 38.58 11.75
C LYS A 98 9.72 38.22 10.47
N ARG A 99 10.67 37.28 10.51
CA ARG A 99 11.45 36.80 9.36
C ARG A 99 11.84 35.33 9.59
N ILE A 100 11.49 34.46 8.69
CA ILE A 100 11.96 33.07 8.65
C ILE A 100 13.18 33.04 7.73
N SER A 101 14.30 32.49 8.22
CA SER A 101 15.49 32.28 7.41
C SER A 101 15.19 31.18 6.36
N ALA A 102 15.70 31.37 5.12
CA ALA A 102 15.57 30.37 4.09
C ALA A 102 16.18 29.00 4.49
N SER A 103 17.26 29.01 5.26
CA SER A 103 17.90 27.78 5.77
C SER A 103 16.99 27.03 6.76
N THR A 104 16.32 27.74 7.65
CA THR A 104 15.37 27.15 8.60
C THR A 104 14.15 26.57 7.86
N LEU A 105 13.65 27.26 6.85
CA LEU A 105 12.58 26.80 6.00
C LEU A 105 12.95 25.47 5.31
N ASN A 106 14.09 25.44 4.63
CA ASN A 106 14.57 24.25 3.94
C ASN A 106 14.73 23.05 4.91
N GLY A 107 15.27 23.27 6.11
CA GLY A 107 15.38 22.23 7.12
C GLY A 107 14.03 21.65 7.56
N PHE A 108 12.98 22.47 7.69
CA PHE A 108 11.65 21.97 8.00
C PHE A 108 11.01 21.19 6.85
N MET A 109 11.17 21.67 5.61
CA MET A 109 10.65 20.99 4.43
C MET A 109 11.32 19.63 4.25
N GLU A 110 12.65 19.57 4.44
CA GLU A 110 13.41 18.33 4.39
C GLU A 110 12.96 17.33 5.47
N MET A 111 12.75 17.78 6.71
CA MET A 111 12.27 16.92 7.81
C MET A 111 10.88 16.32 7.49
N ILE A 112 9.97 17.10 6.89
CA ILE A 112 8.64 16.62 6.50
C ILE A 112 8.76 15.61 5.35
N LEU A 113 9.63 15.89 4.37
CA LEU A 113 9.88 15.00 3.25
C LEU A 113 10.41 13.64 3.72
N LEU A 114 11.39 13.62 4.63
CA LEU A 114 11.92 12.39 5.21
C LEU A 114 10.83 11.57 5.92
N ARG A 115 9.94 12.19 6.69
CA ARG A 115 8.82 11.49 7.32
C ARG A 115 7.82 10.91 6.32
N PHE A 116 7.60 11.58 5.20
CA PHE A 116 6.77 11.03 4.12
C PHE A 116 7.46 9.86 3.44
N GLU A 117 8.78 9.93 3.23
CA GLU A 117 9.56 8.87 2.62
C GLU A 117 9.53 7.57 3.45
N ASP A 118 9.68 7.66 4.78
CA ASP A 118 9.58 6.50 5.68
C ASP A 118 8.25 5.76 5.53
N SER A 119 7.14 6.50 5.41
CA SER A 119 5.82 5.89 5.21
C SER A 119 5.64 5.27 3.82
N ARG A 120 6.22 5.89 2.78
CA ARG A 120 6.23 5.36 1.41
C ARG A 120 7.04 4.07 1.30
N GLU A 121 8.20 4.05 1.96
CA GLU A 121 9.06 2.87 2.00
C GLU A 121 8.35 1.69 2.68
N SER A 122 7.64 1.92 3.78
CA SER A 122 6.84 0.90 4.45
C SER A 122 5.78 0.28 3.51
N VAL A 123 5.05 1.10 2.74
CA VAL A 123 4.07 0.61 1.77
C VAL A 123 4.75 -0.15 0.64
N ARG A 124 5.87 0.35 0.12
CA ARG A 124 6.67 -0.32 -0.92
C ARG A 124 7.19 -1.68 -0.46
N TYR A 125 7.65 -1.76 0.79
CA TYR A 125 8.11 -3.02 1.38
C TYR A 125 6.99 -4.07 1.39
N ILE A 126 5.79 -3.71 1.84
CA ILE A 126 4.63 -4.62 1.86
C ILE A 126 4.25 -5.05 0.43
N THR A 127 4.23 -4.11 -0.50
CA THR A 127 3.93 -4.38 -1.92
C THR A 127 4.90 -5.39 -2.51
N ASN A 128 6.21 -5.21 -2.29
CA ASN A 128 7.24 -6.14 -2.73
C ASN A 128 7.13 -7.50 -2.02
N THR A 129 6.86 -7.51 -0.71
CA THR A 129 6.66 -8.74 0.05
C THR A 129 5.52 -9.57 -0.51
N LEU A 130 4.42 -8.95 -0.94
CA LEU A 130 3.29 -9.63 -1.57
C LEU A 130 3.68 -10.30 -2.90
N ILE A 131 4.50 -9.64 -3.71
CA ILE A 131 5.04 -10.23 -4.95
C ILE A 131 5.92 -11.45 -4.61
N PHE A 132 6.81 -11.32 -3.64
CA PHE A 132 7.67 -12.43 -3.22
C PHE A 132 6.89 -13.61 -2.63
N LEU A 133 5.84 -13.35 -1.83
CA LEU A 133 4.97 -14.39 -1.32
C LEU A 133 4.21 -15.12 -2.46
N GLY A 134 3.73 -14.38 -3.45
CA GLY A 134 3.13 -14.96 -4.65
C GLY A 134 4.11 -15.84 -5.42
N LEU A 135 5.36 -15.37 -5.60
CA LEU A 135 6.42 -16.15 -6.23
C LEU A 135 6.79 -17.40 -5.42
N LEU A 136 6.90 -17.28 -4.10
CA LEU A 136 7.13 -18.43 -3.21
C LEU A 136 6.03 -19.47 -3.38
N GLY A 137 4.79 -19.03 -3.56
CA GLY A 137 3.65 -19.91 -3.85
C GLY A 137 3.78 -20.67 -5.15
N THR A 138 4.33 -20.04 -6.19
CA THR A 138 4.60 -20.76 -7.46
C THR A 138 5.65 -21.83 -7.27
N PHE A 139 6.74 -21.56 -6.56
CA PHE A 139 7.77 -22.55 -6.26
C PHE A 139 7.21 -23.73 -5.47
N TRP A 140 6.42 -23.45 -4.43
CA TRP A 140 5.78 -24.48 -3.63
C TRP A 140 4.85 -25.35 -4.46
N GLY A 141 4.00 -24.75 -5.29
CA GLY A 141 3.10 -25.46 -6.19
C GLY A 141 3.83 -26.33 -7.24
N LEU A 142 4.97 -25.84 -7.78
CA LEU A 142 5.80 -26.60 -8.68
C LEU A 142 6.43 -27.83 -7.99
N ILE A 143 6.91 -27.69 -6.77
CA ILE A 143 7.43 -28.83 -6.00
C ILE A 143 6.35 -29.91 -5.84
N LEU A 144 5.12 -29.51 -5.46
CA LEU A 144 3.98 -30.43 -5.35
C LEU A 144 3.64 -31.11 -6.69
N THR A 145 3.71 -30.34 -7.78
CA THR A 145 3.44 -30.85 -9.14
C THR A 145 4.46 -31.91 -9.54
N VAL A 146 5.76 -31.62 -9.39
CA VAL A 146 6.83 -32.58 -9.72
C VAL A 146 6.77 -33.81 -8.84
N GLY A 147 6.52 -33.66 -7.54
CA GLY A 147 6.33 -34.78 -6.62
C GLY A 147 5.13 -35.64 -7.00
N GLY A 148 4.03 -35.03 -7.39
CA GLY A 148 2.84 -35.76 -7.87
C GLY A 148 3.08 -36.55 -9.15
N PHE A 149 3.84 -36.01 -10.12
CA PHE A 149 4.23 -36.77 -11.33
C PHE A 149 5.18 -37.91 -10.99
N ALA A 150 6.15 -37.74 -10.11
CA ALA A 150 7.04 -38.80 -9.69
C ALA A 150 6.29 -39.99 -9.08
N GLU A 151 5.32 -39.67 -8.20
CA GLU A 151 4.46 -40.69 -7.57
C GLU A 151 3.55 -41.39 -8.57
N LEU A 152 2.96 -40.67 -9.55
CA LEU A 152 2.17 -41.23 -10.63
C LEU A 152 2.99 -42.24 -11.43
N ILE A 153 4.18 -41.86 -11.87
CA ILE A 153 5.05 -42.73 -12.70
C ILE A 153 5.50 -43.97 -11.91
N GLY A 154 5.84 -43.80 -10.62
CA GLY A 154 6.28 -44.88 -9.75
C GLY A 154 5.19 -45.93 -9.44
N ASN A 155 3.93 -45.56 -9.52
CA ASN A 155 2.77 -46.41 -9.22
C ASN A 155 2.11 -47.01 -10.48
N LEU A 156 2.57 -46.68 -11.70
CA LEU A 156 2.00 -47.22 -12.92
C LEU A 156 2.42 -48.67 -13.14
N ASN A 157 1.47 -49.60 -12.99
CA ASN A 157 1.59 -50.99 -13.42
C ASN A 157 0.97 -51.19 -14.80
N PHE A 158 1.79 -51.27 -15.83
CA PHE A 158 1.36 -51.40 -17.25
C PHE A 158 0.67 -52.73 -17.62
N SER A 159 0.57 -53.65 -16.64
CA SER A 159 -0.01 -55.00 -16.89
C SER A 159 -1.49 -55.09 -16.48
N ASP A 160 -2.09 -54.02 -15.92
CA ASP A 160 -3.47 -54.03 -15.43
C ASP A 160 -4.43 -53.37 -16.44
N GLU A 161 -5.62 -53.98 -16.63
CA GLU A 161 -6.72 -53.37 -17.39
C GLU A 161 -7.23 -52.04 -16.81
N THR A 162 -6.83 -51.69 -15.60
CA THR A 162 -7.22 -50.45 -14.87
C THR A 162 -6.21 -49.28 -15.00
N VAL A 163 -5.22 -49.40 -15.91
CA VAL A 163 -4.16 -48.40 -16.12
C VAL A 163 -4.74 -47.01 -16.39
N LEU A 164 -5.80 -46.87 -17.16
CA LEU A 164 -6.45 -45.60 -17.45
C LEU A 164 -7.06 -44.95 -16.21
N GLN A 165 -7.69 -45.73 -15.32
CA GLN A 165 -8.28 -45.25 -14.07
C GLN A 165 -7.18 -44.82 -13.09
N SER A 166 -6.10 -45.58 -12.99
CA SER A 166 -4.94 -45.26 -12.16
C SER A 166 -4.22 -43.98 -12.64
N MET A 167 -4.09 -43.79 -13.95
CA MET A 167 -3.57 -42.55 -14.55
C MET A 167 -4.47 -41.35 -14.24
N GLN A 168 -5.79 -41.48 -14.39
CA GLN A 168 -6.74 -40.43 -14.14
C GLN A 168 -6.73 -40.01 -12.66
N ALA A 169 -6.71 -40.95 -11.74
CA ALA A 169 -6.60 -40.68 -10.32
C ALA A 169 -5.25 -40.05 -9.95
N GLY A 170 -4.15 -40.53 -10.55
CA GLY A 170 -2.80 -40.06 -10.26
C GLY A 170 -2.50 -38.66 -10.79
N LEU A 171 -3.22 -38.16 -11.80
CA LEU A 171 -3.08 -36.80 -12.33
C LEU A 171 -3.67 -35.74 -11.37
N SER A 172 -4.53 -36.11 -10.45
CA SER A 172 -5.19 -35.16 -9.52
C SER A 172 -4.19 -34.37 -8.66
N ARG A 173 -3.12 -35.03 -8.21
CA ARG A 173 -2.10 -34.40 -7.35
C ARG A 173 -1.19 -33.41 -8.09
N PRO A 174 -0.62 -33.71 -9.27
CA PRO A 174 0.07 -32.72 -10.10
C PRO A 174 -0.79 -31.52 -10.47
N LEU A 175 -2.07 -31.76 -10.85
CA LEU A 175 -3.00 -30.67 -11.15
C LEU A 175 -3.28 -29.77 -9.95
N ALA A 176 -3.43 -30.36 -8.75
CA ALA A 176 -3.58 -29.57 -7.51
C ALA A 176 -2.34 -28.72 -7.21
N GLY A 177 -1.13 -29.25 -7.47
CA GLY A 177 0.12 -28.48 -7.35
C GLY A 177 0.16 -27.27 -8.27
N MET A 178 -0.23 -27.45 -9.56
CA MET A 178 -0.33 -26.34 -10.51
C MET A 178 -1.39 -25.32 -10.07
N ALA A 179 -2.56 -25.77 -9.64
CA ALA A 179 -3.60 -24.90 -9.12
C ALA A 179 -3.09 -24.05 -7.96
N THR A 180 -2.34 -24.65 -7.00
CA THR A 180 -1.70 -23.94 -5.90
C THR A 180 -0.73 -22.87 -6.40
N ALA A 181 0.12 -23.18 -7.39
CA ALA A 181 1.06 -22.23 -7.97
C ALA A 181 0.35 -20.99 -8.54
N PHE A 182 -0.66 -21.22 -9.38
CA PHE A 182 -1.40 -20.13 -10.03
C PHE A 182 -2.19 -19.28 -9.04
N THR A 183 -2.89 -19.92 -8.10
CA THR A 183 -3.74 -19.20 -7.14
C THR A 183 -2.93 -18.31 -6.20
N SER A 184 -1.81 -18.82 -5.68
CA SER A 184 -0.93 -18.03 -4.81
C SER A 184 -0.29 -16.85 -5.56
N SER A 185 0.12 -17.05 -6.81
CA SER A 185 0.65 -15.96 -7.64
C SER A 185 -0.41 -14.89 -7.92
N LEU A 186 -1.63 -15.30 -8.25
CA LEU A 186 -2.74 -14.38 -8.52
C LEU A 186 -3.08 -13.55 -7.28
N LEU A 187 -3.13 -14.19 -6.11
CA LEU A 187 -3.38 -13.51 -4.84
C LEU A 187 -2.24 -12.53 -4.47
N GLY A 188 -0.98 -12.94 -4.66
CA GLY A 188 0.18 -12.10 -4.39
C GLY A 188 0.22 -10.86 -5.29
N LEU A 189 0.04 -11.04 -6.60
CA LEU A 189 -0.01 -9.93 -7.56
C LEU A 189 -1.24 -9.04 -7.34
N GLY A 190 -2.41 -9.61 -7.14
CA GLY A 190 -3.64 -8.85 -6.87
C GLY A 190 -3.53 -8.02 -5.59
N GLY A 191 -2.99 -8.62 -4.52
CA GLY A 191 -2.70 -7.92 -3.26
C GLY A 191 -1.70 -6.78 -3.44
N SER A 192 -0.60 -7.05 -4.14
CA SER A 192 0.44 -6.05 -4.46
C SER A 192 -0.13 -4.86 -5.24
N LEU A 193 -0.92 -5.10 -6.30
CA LEU A 193 -1.56 -4.05 -7.08
C LEU A 193 -2.54 -3.23 -6.22
N THR A 194 -3.29 -3.90 -5.35
CA THR A 194 -4.24 -3.25 -4.44
C THR A 194 -3.52 -2.31 -3.47
N VAL A 195 -2.52 -2.80 -2.73
CA VAL A 195 -1.76 -2.01 -1.76
C VAL A 195 -0.97 -0.90 -2.47
N GLY A 196 -0.38 -1.20 -3.64
CA GLY A 196 0.35 -0.23 -4.45
C GLY A 196 -0.53 0.93 -4.92
N PHE A 197 -1.75 0.65 -5.38
CA PHE A 197 -2.71 1.70 -5.77
C PHE A 197 -3.12 2.57 -4.58
N LEU A 198 -3.40 1.96 -3.42
CA LEU A 198 -3.74 2.71 -2.21
C LEU A 198 -2.55 3.57 -1.74
N GLY A 199 -1.34 3.03 -1.78
CA GLY A 199 -0.11 3.76 -1.49
C GLY A 199 0.09 4.97 -2.40
N LEU A 200 -0.23 4.85 -3.69
CA LEU A 200 -0.18 5.99 -4.63
C LEU A 200 -1.18 7.10 -4.23
N GLN A 201 -2.37 6.76 -3.71
CA GLN A 201 -3.31 7.77 -3.23
C GLN A 201 -2.79 8.48 -1.96
N VAL A 202 -2.16 7.73 -1.03
CA VAL A 202 -1.50 8.31 0.16
C VAL A 202 -0.38 9.27 -0.27
N GLN A 203 0.46 8.87 -1.21
CA GLN A 203 1.54 9.72 -1.75
C GLN A 203 0.99 11.00 -2.40
N THR A 204 -0.12 10.90 -3.13
CA THR A 204 -0.79 12.06 -3.73
C THR A 204 -1.28 13.03 -2.66
N ALA A 205 -1.85 12.52 -1.56
CA ALA A 205 -2.29 13.34 -0.43
C ALA A 205 -1.10 14.02 0.28
N GLN A 206 0.00 13.30 0.51
CA GLN A 206 1.24 13.83 1.08
C GLN A 206 1.82 14.95 0.23
N ASN A 207 1.92 14.75 -1.09
CA ASN A 207 2.42 15.77 -2.02
C ASN A 207 1.52 17.02 -2.01
N THR A 208 0.20 16.86 -1.89
CA THR A 208 -0.72 17.99 -1.78
C THR A 208 -0.44 18.84 -0.53
N ILE A 209 -0.23 18.19 0.62
CA ILE A 209 0.12 18.88 1.88
C ILE A 209 1.48 19.57 1.75
N TYR A 210 2.47 18.89 1.16
CA TYR A 210 3.82 19.42 0.96
C TYR A 210 3.79 20.71 0.14
N HIS A 211 3.14 20.69 -1.03
CA HIS A 211 3.06 21.88 -1.89
C HIS A 211 2.24 23.01 -1.27
N GLU A 212 1.14 22.73 -0.58
CA GLU A 212 0.36 23.77 0.09
C GLU A 212 1.16 24.44 1.21
N LEU A 213 1.98 23.66 1.93
CA LEU A 213 2.89 24.20 2.93
C LEU A 213 4.03 25.01 2.33
N GLU A 214 4.64 24.51 1.26
CA GLU A 214 5.71 25.19 0.52
C GLU A 214 5.23 26.57 0.00
N ASP A 215 4.09 26.61 -0.69
CA ASP A 215 3.49 27.85 -1.21
C ASP A 215 3.20 28.84 -0.09
N TYR A 216 2.66 28.35 1.04
CA TYR A 216 2.37 29.20 2.20
C TYR A 216 3.64 29.78 2.80
N LEU A 217 4.66 28.97 3.04
CA LEU A 217 5.93 29.40 3.63
C LEU A 217 6.72 30.33 2.69
N ALA A 218 6.74 30.04 1.38
CA ALA A 218 7.39 30.89 0.37
C ALA A 218 6.77 32.28 0.31
N SER A 219 5.44 32.39 0.43
CA SER A 219 4.74 33.69 0.45
C SER A 219 5.05 34.55 1.69
N HIS A 220 5.53 33.95 2.78
CA HIS A 220 5.86 34.60 4.06
C HIS A 220 7.37 34.73 4.30
N THR A 221 8.21 34.17 3.40
CA THR A 221 9.66 34.27 3.44
C THR A 221 10.09 35.48 2.61
N ARG A 222 10.53 36.58 3.24
CA ARG A 222 11.24 37.63 2.51
C ARG A 222 12.65 37.12 2.23
N VAL A 223 13.00 37.04 0.96
CA VAL A 223 14.38 36.86 0.53
C VAL A 223 15.20 37.98 1.18
N ALA A 224 16.14 37.63 2.05
CA ALA A 224 17.14 38.58 2.52
C ALA A 224 18.00 38.92 1.31
N THR A 225 17.76 40.07 0.73
CA THR A 225 18.69 40.65 -0.23
C THR A 225 20.04 40.89 0.43
N PRO A 226 21.18 40.55 -0.20
CA PRO A 226 22.51 40.67 0.41
C PRO A 226 22.97 42.11 0.72
N ASP A 227 22.13 43.12 0.51
CA ASP A 227 22.47 44.53 0.61
C ASP A 227 22.23 45.20 1.96
N SER A 228 22.04 44.48 3.07
CA SER A 228 21.85 45.04 4.41
C SER A 228 23.06 44.95 5.34
N GLU A 229 24.24 44.56 4.82
CA GLU A 229 25.51 44.63 5.56
C GLU A 229 26.47 45.70 4.94
N ARG A 230 25.98 46.93 4.79
CA ARG A 230 26.85 48.10 4.60
C ARG A 230 26.44 49.25 5.53
#